data_97b58e6e7b096151fb61333d52fcc219
#
_entry.id   97b58e6e7b096151fb61333d52fcc219
#
_cell.length_a   1.000
_cell.length_b   1.000
_cell.length_c   1.000
_cell.angle_alpha   90.00
_cell.angle_beta   90.00
_cell.angle_gamma   90.00
#
_symmetry.space_group_name_H-M   'P 1'
#
loop_
_entity.id
_entity.type
_entity.pdbx_description
1 polymer ?
#
loop_
_entity_poly.entity_id
_entity_poly.type
_entity_poly.pdbx_seq_one_letter_code
_entity_poly.pdbx_strand_id
1 'polypeptide(L)'
;MAKLYTKVKLYLEANSKTWDDEKVSLQDNGDGNGAFISSWTYDGLAKPTDEQIASYETDGNIEEANNTVIATRKNLYGTWQSQLEEIYDNGIDSWKTRITQIKTDNPKN
;
A
#
# COMPACT_ATOMS: atom_id res chain seq x y z
N MET A 1 -13.34 1.27 -3.44
CA MET A 1 -12.86 2.61 -3.82
C MET A 1 -11.56 2.93 -3.10
N ALA A 2 -10.54 3.38 -3.83
CA ALA A 2 -9.24 3.69 -3.24
C ALA A 2 -9.33 4.92 -2.32
N LYS A 3 -8.55 4.91 -1.23
CA LYS A 3 -8.49 6.03 -0.30
C LYS A 3 -7.77 7.21 -0.95
N LEU A 4 -8.12 8.42 -0.53
CA LEU A 4 -7.47 9.64 -1.02
C LEU A 4 -5.96 9.59 -0.80
N TYR A 5 -5.51 9.11 0.37
CA TYR A 5 -4.09 8.94 0.66
C TYR A 5 -3.37 8.14 -0.42
N THR A 6 -3.93 7.00 -0.80
CA THR A 6 -3.33 6.11 -1.80
C THR A 6 -3.21 6.81 -3.16
N LYS A 7 -4.27 7.49 -3.57
CA LYS A 7 -4.29 8.21 -4.86
C LYS A 7 -3.30 9.36 -4.88
N VAL A 8 -3.22 10.14 -3.81
CA VAL A 8 -2.26 11.25 -3.69
C VAL A 8 -0.82 10.73 -3.66
N LYS A 9 -0.57 9.65 -2.94
CA LYS A 9 0.73 8.99 -2.88
C LYS A 9 1.17 8.56 -4.29
N LEU A 10 0.29 7.95 -5.07
CA LEU A 10 0.59 7.53 -6.44
C LEU A 10 0.89 8.74 -7.34
N TYR A 11 0.14 9.83 -7.19
CA TYR A 11 0.41 11.08 -7.91
C TYR A 11 1.82 11.61 -7.60
N LEU A 12 2.20 11.61 -6.31
CA LEU A 12 3.54 12.04 -5.90
C LEU A 12 4.62 11.14 -6.52
N GLU A 13 4.46 9.84 -6.44
CA GLU A 13 5.42 8.88 -6.99
C GLU A 13 5.55 9.02 -8.51
N ALA A 14 4.45 9.24 -9.22
CA ALA A 14 4.45 9.46 -10.67
C ALA A 14 5.22 10.72 -11.07
N ASN A 15 5.39 11.67 -10.16
CA ASN A 15 6.12 12.92 -10.36
C ASN A 15 7.45 12.94 -9.63
N SER A 16 7.98 11.77 -9.26
CA SER A 16 9.26 11.61 -8.58
C SER A 16 9.33 12.30 -7.22
N LYS A 17 8.21 12.39 -6.53
CA LYS A 17 8.11 12.91 -5.17
C LYS A 17 7.72 11.79 -4.22
N THR A 18 7.94 12.00 -2.93
CA THR A 18 7.54 11.09 -1.88
C THR A 18 6.59 11.79 -0.91
N TRP A 19 5.80 10.99 -0.18
CA TRP A 19 4.93 11.55 0.84
C TRP A 19 5.76 12.20 1.95
N ASP A 20 5.42 13.44 2.28
CA ASP A 20 6.05 14.19 3.36
C ASP A 20 4.95 14.89 4.16
N ASP A 21 4.78 14.48 5.42
CA ASP A 21 3.73 15.01 6.30
C ASP A 21 3.85 16.51 6.54
N GLU A 22 5.02 17.10 6.34
CA GLU A 22 5.23 18.54 6.46
C GLU A 22 4.78 19.29 5.21
N LYS A 23 4.65 18.62 4.09
CA LYS A 23 4.33 19.23 2.79
C LYS A 23 2.90 18.97 2.33
N VAL A 24 2.27 17.91 2.80
CA VAL A 24 0.91 17.56 2.43
C VAL A 24 0.14 17.11 3.66
N SER A 25 -1.10 17.59 3.77
CA SER A 25 -2.03 17.17 4.82
C SER A 25 -3.38 16.87 4.22
N LEU A 26 -4.01 15.81 4.70
CA LEU A 26 -5.37 15.44 4.33
C LEU A 26 -6.28 15.69 5.52
N GLN A 27 -7.53 16.00 5.23
CA GLN A 27 -8.53 16.28 6.26
C GLN A 27 -9.88 15.72 5.83
N ASP A 28 -10.64 15.24 6.81
CA ASP A 28 -12.03 14.85 6.62
C ASP A 28 -12.84 15.51 7.73
N ASN A 29 -13.79 16.36 7.34
CA ASN A 29 -14.60 17.14 8.29
C ASN A 29 -15.76 16.33 8.90
N GLY A 30 -15.96 15.08 8.46
CA GLY A 30 -17.06 14.25 8.93
C GLY A 30 -18.42 14.72 8.44
N ASP A 31 -18.47 15.48 7.34
CA ASP A 31 -19.68 16.08 6.79
C ASP A 31 -20.26 15.28 5.60
N GLY A 32 -19.72 14.10 5.32
CA GLY A 32 -20.16 13.26 4.21
C GLY A 32 -19.51 13.59 2.86
N ASN A 33 -18.69 14.64 2.79
CA ASN A 33 -18.00 15.03 1.56
C ASN A 33 -16.66 14.30 1.35
N GLY A 34 -16.23 13.50 2.34
CA GLY A 34 -15.01 12.73 2.28
C GLY A 34 -13.75 13.52 2.59
N ALA A 35 -12.60 12.88 2.44
CA ALA A 35 -11.30 13.48 2.69
C ALA A 35 -10.89 14.41 1.55
N PHE A 36 -10.12 15.44 1.88
CA PHE A 36 -9.59 16.40 0.90
C PHE A 36 -8.18 16.81 1.32
N ILE A 37 -7.44 17.40 0.37
CA ILE A 37 -6.09 17.93 0.64
C ILE A 37 -6.26 19.30 1.32
N SER A 38 -5.87 19.38 2.59
CA SER A 38 -5.98 20.62 3.37
C SER A 38 -4.75 21.50 3.27
N SER A 39 -3.59 20.92 2.94
CA SER A 39 -2.32 21.64 2.80
C SER A 39 -1.46 20.99 1.73
N TRP A 40 -0.78 21.82 0.94
CA TRP A 40 0.11 21.36 -0.13
C TRP A 40 1.23 22.39 -0.31
N THR A 41 2.47 21.98 -0.05
CA THR A 41 3.63 22.88 -0.12
C THR A 41 4.82 22.28 -0.89
N TYR A 42 4.56 21.35 -1.83
CA TYR A 42 5.59 20.80 -2.68
C TYR A 42 6.08 21.82 -3.69
N ASP A 43 7.39 22.00 -3.76
CA ASP A 43 8.00 22.86 -4.77
C ASP A 43 8.04 22.16 -6.13
N GLY A 44 7.68 22.89 -7.17
CA GLY A 44 7.75 22.38 -8.55
C GLY A 44 6.67 21.37 -8.92
N LEU A 45 5.71 21.10 -8.03
CA LEU A 45 4.60 20.19 -8.30
C LEU A 45 3.31 20.81 -7.74
N ALA A 46 2.34 21.04 -8.60
CA ALA A 46 1.06 21.59 -8.21
C ALA A 46 0.21 20.54 -7.47
N LYS A 47 -0.66 21.02 -6.58
CA LYS A 47 -1.65 20.17 -5.93
C LYS A 47 -2.50 19.49 -7.03
N PRO A 48 -2.74 18.16 -6.93
CA PRO A 48 -3.51 17.47 -7.95
C PRO A 48 -4.95 17.98 -8.00
N THR A 49 -5.48 18.06 -9.21
CA THR A 49 -6.89 18.37 -9.43
C THR A 49 -7.75 17.15 -9.10
N ASP A 50 -9.06 17.35 -8.94
CA ASP A 50 -9.99 16.24 -8.73
C ASP A 50 -9.91 15.21 -9.86
N GLU A 51 -9.73 15.66 -11.11
CA GLU A 51 -9.58 14.77 -12.26
C GLU A 51 -8.30 13.96 -12.17
N GLN A 52 -7.19 14.57 -11.76
CA GLN A 52 -5.92 13.87 -11.58
C GLN A 52 -6.02 12.82 -10.47
N ILE A 53 -6.65 13.17 -9.35
CA ILE A 53 -6.91 12.22 -8.26
C ILE A 53 -7.76 11.06 -8.77
N ALA A 54 -8.84 11.34 -9.50
CA ALA A 54 -9.72 10.30 -10.03
C ALA A 54 -9.00 9.36 -11.01
N SER A 55 -7.99 9.86 -11.74
CA SER A 55 -7.23 9.05 -12.68
C SER A 55 -6.41 7.94 -11.99
N TYR A 56 -6.18 8.03 -10.69
CA TYR A 56 -5.46 7.01 -9.91
C TYR A 56 -6.39 6.03 -9.18
N GLU A 57 -7.70 6.08 -9.44
CA GLU A 57 -8.66 5.19 -8.76
C GLU A 57 -8.36 3.72 -9.01
N THR A 58 -8.16 3.32 -10.26
CA THR A 58 -7.88 1.94 -10.64
C THR A 58 -6.56 1.46 -10.04
N ASP A 59 -5.49 2.23 -10.22
CA ASP A 59 -4.17 1.88 -9.69
C ASP A 59 -4.17 1.89 -8.17
N GLY A 60 -4.90 2.80 -7.56
CA GLY A 60 -5.06 2.86 -6.10
C GLY A 60 -5.78 1.64 -5.56
N ASN A 61 -6.82 1.16 -6.24
CA ASN A 61 -7.53 -0.05 -5.85
C ASN A 61 -6.61 -1.27 -5.92
N ILE A 62 -5.79 -1.36 -6.98
CA ILE A 62 -4.80 -2.44 -7.14
C ILE A 62 -3.78 -2.39 -6.00
N GLU A 63 -3.24 -1.21 -5.70
CA GLU A 63 -2.25 -1.07 -4.62
C GLU A 63 -2.82 -1.46 -3.28
N GLU A 64 -4.03 -1.01 -2.94
CA GLU A 64 -4.67 -1.36 -1.67
C GLU A 64 -4.96 -2.85 -1.57
N ALA A 65 -5.40 -3.47 -2.67
CA ALA A 65 -5.61 -4.92 -2.72
C ALA A 65 -4.29 -5.68 -2.53
N ASN A 66 -3.22 -5.24 -3.18
CA ASN A 66 -1.90 -5.85 -3.04
C ASN A 66 -1.35 -5.68 -1.61
N ASN A 67 -1.57 -4.53 -0.99
CA ASN A 67 -1.16 -4.31 0.40
C ASN A 67 -1.89 -5.24 1.35
N THR A 68 -3.17 -5.51 1.11
CA THR A 68 -3.94 -6.50 1.87
C THR A 68 -3.36 -7.91 1.67
N VAL A 69 -3.00 -8.27 0.43
CA VAL A 69 -2.37 -9.56 0.13
C VAL A 69 -1.02 -9.69 0.84
N ILE A 70 -0.20 -8.64 0.82
CA ILE A 70 1.09 -8.63 1.51
C ILE A 70 0.90 -8.85 3.01
N ALA A 71 -0.06 -8.16 3.64
CA ALA A 71 -0.36 -8.32 5.06
C ALA A 71 -0.83 -9.75 5.38
N THR A 72 -1.70 -10.32 4.54
CA THR A 72 -2.18 -11.70 4.68
C THR A 72 -1.03 -12.69 4.58
N ARG A 73 -0.18 -12.56 3.56
CA ARG A 73 1.01 -13.41 3.39
C ARG A 73 1.91 -13.34 4.61
N LYS A 74 2.19 -12.12 5.10
CA LYS A 74 3.06 -11.90 6.26
C LYS A 74 2.53 -12.60 7.50
N ASN A 75 1.22 -12.53 7.75
CA ASN A 75 0.60 -13.23 8.86
C ASN A 75 0.73 -14.75 8.72
N LEU A 76 0.57 -15.27 7.50
CA LEU A 76 0.67 -16.71 7.24
C LEU A 76 2.12 -17.23 7.31
N TYR A 77 3.09 -16.38 6.96
CA TYR A 77 4.51 -16.76 7.10
C TYR A 77 4.90 -17.00 8.56
N GLY A 78 4.31 -16.25 9.47
CA GLY A 78 4.68 -16.27 10.89
C GLY A 78 5.85 -15.34 11.20
N THR A 79 6.31 -15.38 12.44
CA THR A 79 7.47 -14.58 12.86
C THR A 79 8.74 -15.14 12.23
N TRP A 80 9.80 -14.32 12.13
CA TRP A 80 11.07 -14.79 11.61
C TRP A 80 11.69 -15.87 12.53
N GLN A 81 11.45 -15.79 13.83
CA GLN A 81 11.88 -16.82 14.79
C GLN A 81 11.20 -18.15 14.50
N SER A 82 9.88 -18.15 14.31
CA SER A 82 9.12 -19.36 13.97
C SER A 82 9.59 -19.96 12.65
N GLN A 83 9.87 -19.13 11.67
CA GLN A 83 10.35 -19.58 10.37
C GLN A 83 11.75 -20.23 10.46
N LEU A 84 12.64 -19.65 11.28
CA LEU A 84 13.97 -20.23 11.54
C LEU A 84 13.86 -21.59 12.22
N GLU A 85 12.98 -21.74 13.20
CA GLU A 85 12.73 -23.02 13.87
C GLU A 85 12.17 -24.04 12.86
N GLU A 86 11.29 -23.64 12.01
CA GLU A 86 10.72 -24.49 10.96
C GLU A 86 11.83 -25.03 10.03
N ILE A 87 12.73 -24.16 9.60
CA ILE A 87 13.87 -24.54 8.75
C ILE A 87 14.77 -25.52 9.49
N TYR A 88 15.02 -25.26 10.76
CA TYR A 88 15.88 -26.13 11.59
C TYR A 88 15.23 -27.52 11.77
N ASP A 89 13.94 -27.57 12.09
CA ASP A 89 13.25 -28.81 12.41
C ASP A 89 12.89 -29.65 11.18
N ASN A 90 12.51 -28.99 10.07
CA ASN A 90 11.91 -29.66 8.91
C ASN A 90 12.71 -29.46 7.60
N GLY A 91 13.76 -28.66 7.63
CA GLY A 91 14.59 -28.36 6.47
C GLY A 91 14.07 -27.18 5.64
N ILE A 92 14.99 -26.59 4.86
CA ILE A 92 14.68 -25.40 4.06
C ILE A 92 13.69 -25.69 2.92
N ASP A 93 13.70 -26.89 2.38
CA ASP A 93 12.80 -27.26 1.27
C ASP A 93 11.34 -27.28 1.73
N SER A 94 11.09 -27.78 2.93
CA SER A 94 9.75 -27.75 3.55
C SER A 94 9.27 -26.31 3.75
N TRP A 95 10.13 -25.43 4.25
CA TRP A 95 9.82 -24.01 4.42
C TRP A 95 9.52 -23.35 3.07
N LYS A 96 10.35 -23.58 2.05
CA LYS A 96 10.14 -23.04 0.70
C LYS A 96 8.80 -23.49 0.11
N THR A 97 8.45 -24.76 0.28
CA THR A 97 7.17 -25.31 -0.20
C THR A 97 5.99 -24.57 0.46
N ARG A 98 6.06 -24.38 1.77
CA ARG A 98 5.00 -23.66 2.51
C ARG A 98 4.88 -22.21 2.04
N ILE A 99 6.00 -21.48 1.91
CA ILE A 99 6.01 -20.09 1.45
C ILE A 99 5.46 -20.00 0.03
N THR A 100 5.87 -20.89 -0.86
CA THR A 100 5.38 -20.93 -2.24
C THR A 100 3.86 -21.16 -2.27
N GLN A 101 3.35 -22.05 -1.44
CA GLN A 101 1.91 -22.33 -1.36
C GLN A 101 1.15 -21.09 -0.88
N ILE A 102 1.65 -20.39 0.13
CA ILE A 102 1.04 -19.15 0.63
C ILE A 102 0.96 -18.10 -0.47
N LYS A 103 2.02 -17.94 -1.25
CA LYS A 103 2.05 -16.98 -2.37
C LYS A 103 1.08 -17.38 -3.48
N THR A 104 0.96 -18.68 -3.76
CA THR A 104 0.02 -19.20 -4.76
C THR A 104 -1.42 -18.97 -4.33
N ASP A 105 -1.73 -19.17 -3.04
CA ASP A 105 -3.08 -19.01 -2.49
C ASP A 105 -3.46 -17.53 -2.33
N ASN A 106 -2.48 -16.63 -2.28
CA ASN A 106 -2.68 -15.19 -2.05
C ASN A 106 -1.94 -14.38 -3.14
N PRO A 107 -2.38 -14.44 -4.40
CA PRO A 107 -1.68 -13.78 -5.49
C PRO A 107 -1.88 -12.26 -5.46
N LYS A 108 -0.86 -11.52 -5.93
CA LYS A 108 -0.99 -10.08 -6.18
C LYS A 108 -1.58 -9.85 -7.58
N ASN A 109 -2.23 -8.72 -7.72
CA ASN A 109 -2.71 -8.25 -9.02
C ASN A 109 -1.57 -7.62 -9.84
#